data_842ec3cad48fad959fe41691791f7113
#
_entry.id   842ec3cad48fad959fe41691791f7113
#
_cell.length_a   1.000
_cell.length_b   1.000
_cell.length_c   1.000
_cell.angle_alpha   90.00
_cell.angle_beta   90.00
_cell.angle_gamma   90.00
#
_symmetry.space_group_name_H-M   'P 1'
#
loop_
_entity.id
_entity.type
_entity.pdbx_description
1 polymer ?
#
loop_
_entity_poly.entity_id
_entity_poly.type
_entity_poly.pdbx_seq_one_letter_code
_entity_poly.pdbx_strand_id
1 'polypeptide(L)'
;MDTTKTIAALFDFDGVIMDTETQYTVFWDEQGRKYLNEEDFGRRIKGQTLSQIYEKHFADKPEAQLEISAELNVYEKKMSYEYIPGVEAFIADLRRNGAKIAVVTSSNEEKMANVYNAHPEFKGMVDRILTGEMFARSKPAPDCFLLGMEIFGATPENSYVFED
;
A
#
# COMPACT_ATOMS: atom_id res chain seq x y z
N MET A 1 -3.14 -23.93 30.57
CA MET A 1 -3.90 -23.13 29.60
C MET A 1 -2.93 -22.67 28.54
N ASP A 2 -3.03 -23.26 27.38
CA ASP A 2 -2.17 -22.94 26.25
C ASP A 2 -2.64 -21.61 25.66
N THR A 3 -2.02 -20.51 26.10
CA THR A 3 -2.20 -19.21 25.46
C THR A 3 -1.40 -19.21 24.17
N THR A 4 -1.92 -19.85 23.13
CA THR A 4 -1.40 -19.74 21.78
C THR A 4 -1.40 -18.26 21.41
N LYS A 5 -0.21 -17.67 21.41
CA LYS A 5 -0.03 -16.26 21.03
C LYS A 5 -0.43 -16.09 19.58
N THR A 6 -1.30 -15.12 19.28
CA THR A 6 -1.66 -14.80 17.91
C THR A 6 -0.44 -14.32 17.14
N ILE A 7 -0.14 -14.95 16.03
CA ILE A 7 0.89 -14.50 15.09
C ILE A 7 0.21 -13.62 14.05
N ALA A 8 0.69 -12.40 13.89
CA ALA A 8 0.23 -11.46 12.87
C ALA A 8 1.26 -11.32 11.76
N ALA A 9 0.82 -11.42 10.52
CA ALA A 9 1.60 -11.10 9.34
C ALA A 9 1.00 -9.87 8.67
N LEU A 10 1.75 -8.79 8.62
CA LEU A 10 1.33 -7.48 8.17
C LEU A 10 2.06 -7.14 6.87
N PHE A 11 1.31 -7.09 5.77
CA PHE A 11 1.86 -6.89 4.43
C PHE A 11 1.59 -5.49 3.94
N ASP A 12 2.62 -4.79 3.46
CA ASP A 12 2.42 -3.69 2.53
C ASP A 12 1.78 -4.23 1.25
N PHE A 13 1.21 -3.35 0.43
CA PHE A 13 0.50 -3.76 -0.78
C PHE A 13 1.36 -3.59 -2.03
N ASP A 14 1.72 -2.35 -2.36
CA ASP A 14 2.44 -2.04 -3.59
C ASP A 14 3.88 -2.56 -3.54
N GLY A 15 4.24 -3.38 -4.52
CA GLY A 15 5.56 -4.00 -4.59
C GLY A 15 5.78 -5.18 -3.66
N VAL A 16 4.79 -5.55 -2.84
CA VAL A 16 4.84 -6.69 -1.90
C VAL A 16 3.80 -7.74 -2.26
N ILE A 17 2.53 -7.35 -2.37
CA ILE A 17 1.45 -8.24 -2.79
C ILE A 17 1.23 -8.15 -4.29
N MET A 18 1.19 -6.95 -4.84
CA MET A 18 1.01 -6.74 -6.29
C MET A 18 2.14 -5.94 -6.90
N ASP A 19 2.47 -6.25 -8.15
CA ASP A 19 3.54 -5.62 -8.92
C ASP A 19 3.06 -4.30 -9.54
N THR A 20 2.98 -3.28 -8.70
CA THR A 20 2.48 -1.95 -9.06
C THR A 20 3.55 -0.85 -9.03
N GLU A 21 4.66 -1.08 -8.35
CA GLU A 21 5.70 -0.08 -8.11
C GLU A 21 6.31 0.50 -9.39
N THR A 22 6.62 -0.34 -10.36
CA THR A 22 7.18 0.10 -11.65
C THR A 22 6.20 1.00 -12.40
N GLN A 23 4.91 0.69 -12.35
CA GLN A 23 3.86 1.48 -12.99
C GLN A 23 3.75 2.88 -12.36
N TYR A 24 3.82 2.97 -11.03
CA TYR A 24 3.85 4.27 -10.35
C TYR A 24 5.12 5.07 -10.67
N THR A 25 6.26 4.40 -10.77
CA THR A 25 7.51 5.07 -11.17
C THR A 25 7.36 5.74 -12.53
N VAL A 26 6.79 5.03 -13.51
CA VAL A 26 6.53 5.58 -14.86
C VAL A 26 5.61 6.80 -14.80
N PHE A 27 4.51 6.69 -14.06
CA PHE A 27 3.58 7.81 -13.88
C PHE A 27 4.27 9.04 -13.29
N TRP A 28 5.01 8.86 -12.20
CA TRP A 28 5.63 9.98 -11.49
C TRP A 28 6.83 10.58 -12.24
N ASP A 29 7.56 9.78 -13.02
CA ASP A 29 8.61 10.30 -13.90
C ASP A 29 8.02 11.25 -14.93
N GLU A 30 6.85 10.93 -15.48
CA GLU A 30 6.15 11.81 -16.42
C GLU A 30 5.71 13.12 -15.73
N GLN A 31 5.14 13.04 -14.52
CA GLN A 31 4.75 14.23 -13.76
C GLN A 31 5.95 15.09 -13.39
N GLY A 32 7.08 14.48 -13.01
CA GLY A 32 8.33 15.17 -12.73
C GLY A 32 8.85 15.97 -13.92
N ARG A 33 8.86 15.36 -15.09
CA ARG A 33 9.23 16.06 -16.33
C ARG A 33 8.27 17.21 -16.66
N LYS A 34 6.97 16.95 -16.58
CA LYS A 34 5.92 17.91 -16.96
C LYS A 34 5.89 19.17 -16.08
N TYR A 35 5.99 18.99 -14.77
CA TYR A 35 5.75 20.11 -13.83
C TYR A 35 7.02 20.63 -13.14
N LEU A 36 8.06 19.82 -13.01
CA LEU A 36 9.25 20.15 -12.24
C LEU A 36 10.50 20.24 -13.11
N ASN A 37 10.43 19.81 -14.37
CA ASN A 37 11.59 19.66 -15.25
C ASN A 37 12.69 18.77 -14.62
N GLU A 38 12.24 17.68 -14.00
CA GLU A 38 13.11 16.73 -13.29
C GLU A 38 12.99 15.33 -13.88
N GLU A 39 14.12 14.66 -14.04
CA GLU A 39 14.20 13.26 -14.41
C GLU A 39 14.22 12.35 -13.16
N ASP A 40 13.88 11.09 -13.32
CA ASP A 40 13.89 10.06 -12.25
C ASP A 40 13.11 10.47 -11.00
N PHE A 41 12.07 11.28 -11.16
CA PHE A 41 11.27 11.79 -10.05
C PHE A 41 10.55 10.66 -9.29
N GLY A 42 9.98 9.70 -10.03
CA GLY A 42 9.27 8.56 -9.44
C GLY A 42 10.13 7.74 -8.49
N ARG A 43 11.41 7.57 -8.82
CA ARG A 43 12.36 6.87 -7.96
C ARG A 43 12.63 7.61 -6.65
N ARG A 44 12.72 8.94 -6.73
CA ARG A 44 13.05 9.78 -5.56
C ARG A 44 11.92 9.91 -4.56
N ILE A 45 10.67 9.81 -5.01
CA ILE A 45 9.48 9.92 -4.15
C ILE A 45 8.95 8.58 -3.67
N LYS A 46 9.61 7.50 -4.01
CA LYS A 46 9.19 6.15 -3.64
C LYS A 46 8.95 6.05 -2.13
N GLY A 47 7.85 5.43 -1.75
CA GLY A 47 7.46 5.28 -0.34
C GLY A 47 6.77 6.50 0.29
N GLN A 48 6.65 7.61 -0.43
CA GLN A 48 5.93 8.79 0.05
C GLN A 48 4.43 8.70 -0.27
N THR A 49 3.60 9.26 0.61
CA THR A 49 2.17 9.41 0.34
C THR A 49 1.92 10.57 -0.62
N LEU A 50 0.76 10.58 -1.26
CA LEU A 50 0.39 11.67 -2.17
C LEU A 50 0.46 13.04 -1.48
N SER A 51 -0.02 13.12 -0.24
CA SER A 51 0.06 14.36 0.55
C SER A 51 1.49 14.82 0.78
N GLN A 52 2.40 13.89 1.11
CA GLN A 52 3.81 14.20 1.30
C GLN A 52 4.48 14.68 0.01
N ILE A 53 4.14 14.06 -1.13
CA ILE A 53 4.65 14.47 -2.43
C ILE A 53 4.21 15.89 -2.75
N TYR A 54 2.93 16.18 -2.54
CA TYR A 54 2.39 17.52 -2.82
C TYR A 54 2.98 18.59 -1.91
N GLU A 55 3.09 18.30 -0.62
CA GLU A 55 3.68 19.23 0.34
C GLU A 55 5.15 19.56 0.02
N LYS A 56 5.94 18.55 -0.34
CA LYS A 56 7.37 18.73 -0.60
C LYS A 56 7.69 19.32 -1.96
N HIS A 57 6.94 18.97 -3.00
CA HIS A 57 7.33 19.25 -4.39
C HIS A 57 6.35 20.13 -5.17
N PHE A 58 5.10 20.24 -4.71
CA PHE A 58 4.03 20.94 -5.42
C PHE A 58 3.27 21.94 -4.53
N ALA A 59 3.84 22.34 -3.40
CA ALA A 59 3.18 23.25 -2.44
C ALA A 59 2.77 24.57 -3.09
N ASP A 60 3.57 25.09 -4.02
CA ASP A 60 3.34 26.32 -4.78
C ASP A 60 2.58 26.09 -6.10
N LYS A 61 2.08 24.88 -6.36
CA LYS A 61 1.46 24.48 -7.62
C LYS A 61 0.09 23.79 -7.40
N PRO A 62 -0.90 24.49 -6.82
CA PRO A 62 -2.19 23.87 -6.49
C PRO A 62 -2.95 23.36 -7.73
N GLU A 63 -2.81 24.02 -8.88
CA GLU A 63 -3.43 23.55 -10.14
C GLU A 63 -2.81 22.22 -10.60
N ALA A 64 -1.49 22.11 -10.50
CA ALA A 64 -0.80 20.85 -10.83
C ALA A 64 -1.24 19.70 -9.90
N GLN A 65 -1.44 19.96 -8.61
CA GLN A 65 -1.95 18.96 -7.68
C GLN A 65 -3.32 18.42 -8.11
N LEU A 66 -4.22 19.28 -8.55
CA LEU A 66 -5.54 18.88 -9.04
C LEU A 66 -5.46 18.05 -10.32
N GLU A 67 -4.63 18.49 -11.28
CA GLU A 67 -4.42 17.76 -12.53
C GLU A 67 -3.80 16.39 -12.29
N ILE A 68 -2.75 16.34 -11.48
CA ILE A 68 -2.06 15.08 -11.11
C ILE A 68 -3.04 14.12 -10.42
N SER A 69 -3.85 14.60 -9.49
CA SER A 69 -4.84 13.75 -8.80
C SER A 69 -5.84 13.16 -9.77
N ALA A 70 -6.34 13.96 -10.71
CA ALA A 70 -7.27 13.48 -11.72
C ALA A 70 -6.63 12.47 -12.67
N GLU A 71 -5.40 12.74 -13.14
CA GLU A 71 -4.65 11.84 -14.00
C GLU A 71 -4.29 10.53 -13.27
N LEU A 72 -3.93 10.60 -12.00
CA LEU A 72 -3.61 9.44 -11.18
C LEU A 72 -4.82 8.52 -11.01
N ASN A 73 -6.00 9.07 -10.74
CA ASN A 73 -7.22 8.29 -10.62
C ASN A 73 -7.54 7.53 -11.93
N VAL A 74 -7.36 8.18 -13.08
CA VAL A 74 -7.53 7.52 -14.39
C VAL A 74 -6.46 6.47 -14.62
N TYR A 75 -5.22 6.75 -14.25
CA TYR A 75 -4.09 5.83 -14.39
C TYR A 75 -4.32 4.57 -13.56
N GLU A 76 -4.70 4.71 -12.31
CA GLU A 76 -4.96 3.59 -11.39
C GLU A 76 -6.09 2.67 -11.88
N LYS A 77 -7.10 3.21 -12.56
CA LYS A 77 -8.16 2.40 -13.18
C LYS A 77 -7.66 1.54 -14.34
N LYS A 78 -6.58 1.94 -14.98
CA LYS A 78 -5.99 1.26 -16.16
C LYS A 78 -4.76 0.44 -15.82
N MET A 79 -4.24 0.54 -14.61
CA MET A 79 -3.07 -0.22 -14.16
C MET A 79 -3.32 -1.72 -14.23
N SER A 80 -2.25 -2.48 -14.42
CA SER A 80 -2.23 -3.92 -14.23
C SER A 80 -2.07 -4.22 -12.74
N TYR A 81 -2.92 -5.08 -12.20
CA TYR A 81 -2.86 -5.55 -10.81
C TYR A 81 -2.52 -7.03 -10.80
N GLU A 82 -1.24 -7.33 -10.95
CA GLU A 82 -0.73 -8.70 -10.96
C GLU A 82 -0.08 -9.03 -9.62
N TYR A 83 -0.38 -10.21 -9.08
CA TYR A 83 0.24 -10.68 -7.85
C TYR A 83 1.74 -10.87 -8.05
N ILE A 84 2.52 -10.51 -7.03
CA ILE A 84 3.93 -10.88 -6.96
C ILE A 84 4.00 -12.42 -6.95
N PRO A 85 4.86 -13.03 -7.78
CA PRO A 85 4.95 -14.48 -7.87
C PRO A 85 5.17 -15.15 -6.51
N GLY A 86 4.30 -16.11 -6.18
CA GLY A 86 4.37 -16.87 -4.94
C GLY A 86 3.63 -16.27 -3.74
N VAL A 87 3.17 -15.01 -3.80
CA VAL A 87 2.51 -14.37 -2.67
C VAL A 87 1.20 -15.05 -2.26
N GLU A 88 0.41 -15.48 -3.24
CA GLU A 88 -0.86 -16.17 -2.99
C GLU A 88 -0.66 -17.46 -2.19
N ALA A 89 0.29 -18.28 -2.61
CA ALA A 89 0.63 -19.53 -1.91
C ALA A 89 1.21 -19.25 -0.52
N PHE A 90 2.05 -18.23 -0.39
CA PHE A 90 2.65 -17.85 0.89
C PHE A 90 1.59 -17.40 1.91
N ILE A 91 0.66 -16.54 1.51
CA ILE A 91 -0.45 -16.10 2.36
C ILE A 91 -1.32 -17.28 2.78
N ALA A 92 -1.65 -18.17 1.83
CA ALA A 92 -2.43 -19.36 2.12
C ALA A 92 -1.73 -20.28 3.13
N ASP A 93 -0.42 -20.46 3.01
CA ASP A 93 0.38 -21.24 3.96
C ASP A 93 0.39 -20.63 5.36
N LEU A 94 0.57 -19.32 5.45
CA LEU A 94 0.53 -18.62 6.73
C LEU A 94 -0.81 -18.80 7.43
N ARG A 95 -1.92 -18.66 6.70
CA ARG A 95 -3.27 -18.83 7.24
C ARG A 95 -3.52 -20.27 7.70
N ARG A 96 -3.10 -21.26 6.92
CA ARG A 96 -3.21 -22.67 7.32
C ARG A 96 -2.45 -22.97 8.61
N ASN A 97 -1.37 -22.25 8.87
CA ASN A 97 -0.57 -22.38 10.10
C ASN A 97 -1.06 -21.45 11.23
N GLY A 98 -2.24 -20.85 11.08
CA GLY A 98 -2.89 -20.09 12.14
C GLY A 98 -2.50 -18.63 12.25
N ALA A 99 -1.70 -18.10 11.34
CA ALA A 99 -1.36 -16.68 11.32
C ALA A 99 -2.57 -15.83 10.86
N LYS A 100 -2.70 -14.65 11.43
CA LYS A 100 -3.65 -13.62 10.99
C LYS A 100 -2.95 -12.68 10.00
N ILE A 101 -3.62 -12.41 8.89
CA ILE A 101 -3.07 -11.65 7.78
C ILE A 101 -3.79 -10.30 7.65
N ALA A 102 -3.03 -9.21 7.70
CA ALA A 102 -3.55 -7.89 7.34
C ALA A 102 -2.72 -7.30 6.21
N VAL A 103 -3.40 -6.64 5.30
CA VAL A 103 -2.80 -5.71 4.36
C VAL A 103 -2.78 -4.33 5.00
N VAL A 104 -1.62 -3.67 4.98
CA VAL A 104 -1.39 -2.38 5.61
C VAL A 104 -0.83 -1.44 4.53
N THR A 105 -1.71 -0.71 3.88
CA THR A 105 -1.37 0.11 2.72
C THR A 105 -1.58 1.60 2.99
N SER A 106 -0.70 2.44 2.45
CA SER A 106 -0.90 3.89 2.40
C SER A 106 -1.92 4.31 1.32
N SER A 107 -2.35 3.39 0.49
CA SER A 107 -3.37 3.62 -0.54
C SER A 107 -4.74 3.90 0.08
N ASN A 108 -5.54 4.69 -0.63
CA ASN A 108 -6.91 5.00 -0.21
C ASN A 108 -7.91 3.94 -0.70
N GLU A 109 -9.13 4.03 -0.21
CA GLU A 109 -10.23 3.12 -0.58
C GLU A 109 -10.58 3.19 -2.07
N GLU A 110 -10.47 4.36 -2.68
CA GLU A 110 -10.76 4.57 -4.10
C GLU A 110 -9.80 3.74 -4.98
N LYS A 111 -8.51 3.77 -4.67
CA LYS A 111 -7.53 2.91 -5.35
C LYS A 111 -7.82 1.44 -5.09
N MET A 112 -8.06 1.08 -3.84
CA MET A 112 -8.29 -0.32 -3.48
C MET A 112 -9.53 -0.89 -4.14
N ALA A 113 -10.54 -0.07 -4.43
CA ALA A 113 -11.72 -0.50 -5.21
C ALA A 113 -11.32 -1.02 -6.61
N ASN A 114 -10.31 -0.45 -7.25
CA ASN A 114 -9.81 -0.95 -8.54
C ASN A 114 -9.21 -2.36 -8.37
N VAL A 115 -8.48 -2.58 -7.29
CA VAL A 115 -7.91 -3.91 -6.96
C VAL A 115 -9.04 -4.94 -6.77
N TYR A 116 -10.06 -4.60 -6.00
CA TYR A 116 -11.18 -5.51 -5.73
C TYR A 116 -11.99 -5.82 -7.00
N ASN A 117 -12.11 -4.86 -7.90
CA ASN A 117 -12.74 -5.09 -9.21
C ASN A 117 -11.93 -6.04 -10.09
N ALA A 118 -10.61 -5.88 -10.10
CA ALA A 118 -9.71 -6.76 -10.86
C ALA A 118 -9.58 -8.15 -10.22
N HIS A 119 -9.62 -8.21 -8.89
CA HIS A 119 -9.41 -9.41 -8.09
C HIS A 119 -10.48 -9.54 -7.00
N PRO A 120 -11.72 -9.97 -7.35
CA PRO A 120 -12.79 -10.11 -6.37
C PRO A 120 -12.46 -11.08 -5.21
N GLU A 121 -11.56 -12.03 -5.45
CA GLU A 121 -11.10 -13.01 -4.46
C GLU A 121 -10.17 -12.41 -3.39
N PHE A 122 -9.55 -11.25 -3.66
CA PHE A 122 -8.49 -10.70 -2.82
C PHE A 122 -8.90 -10.48 -1.37
N LYS A 123 -10.09 -9.93 -1.14
CA LYS A 123 -10.59 -9.70 0.23
C LYS A 123 -10.72 -10.98 1.05
N GLY A 124 -11.02 -12.10 0.39
CA GLY A 124 -11.14 -13.40 1.04
C GLY A 124 -9.80 -14.06 1.35
N MET A 125 -8.72 -13.59 0.74
CA MET A 125 -7.37 -14.14 0.96
C MET A 125 -6.76 -13.67 2.27
N VAL A 126 -7.19 -12.54 2.81
CA VAL A 126 -6.65 -11.89 4.00
C VAL A 126 -7.73 -11.68 5.04
N ASP A 127 -7.35 -11.47 6.30
CA ASP A 127 -8.29 -11.27 7.39
C ASP A 127 -8.74 -9.81 7.50
N ARG A 128 -7.84 -8.86 7.22
CA ARG A 128 -8.13 -7.42 7.26
C ARG A 128 -7.35 -6.66 6.20
N ILE A 129 -7.94 -5.57 5.72
CA ILE A 129 -7.28 -4.59 4.85
C ILE A 129 -7.40 -3.24 5.53
N LEU A 130 -6.24 -2.62 5.82
CA LEU A 130 -6.13 -1.33 6.47
C LEU A 130 -5.60 -0.32 5.46
N THR A 131 -6.39 0.68 5.16
CA THR A 131 -6.10 1.71 4.16
C THR A 131 -5.60 3.00 4.80
N GLY A 132 -5.06 3.90 4.00
CA GLY A 132 -4.45 5.14 4.46
C GLY A 132 -5.38 6.03 5.29
N GLU A 133 -6.70 5.97 5.05
CA GLU A 133 -7.68 6.73 5.81
C GLU A 133 -7.84 6.26 7.27
N MET A 134 -7.37 5.06 7.60
CA MET A 134 -7.51 4.47 8.93
C MET A 134 -6.38 4.86 9.89
N PHE A 135 -5.33 5.53 9.41
CA PHE A 135 -4.15 5.84 10.20
C PHE A 135 -4.09 7.31 10.57
N ALA A 136 -3.77 7.60 11.84
CA ALA A 136 -3.56 8.96 12.29
C ALA A 136 -2.31 9.58 11.64
N ARG A 137 -1.25 8.80 11.51
CA ARG A 137 -0.01 9.21 10.85
C ARG A 137 0.39 8.19 9.79
N SER A 138 0.81 8.70 8.64
CA SER A 138 1.28 7.87 7.52
C SER A 138 2.68 7.31 7.78
N LYS A 139 3.04 6.23 7.06
CA LYS A 139 4.42 5.72 7.03
C LYS A 139 5.41 6.86 6.73
N PRO A 140 6.57 6.90 7.37
CA PRO A 140 7.22 5.86 8.17
C PRO A 140 6.78 5.75 9.62
N ALA A 141 5.75 6.49 10.07
CA ALA A 141 5.22 6.29 11.42
C ALA A 141 4.67 4.86 11.56
N PRO A 142 4.81 4.23 12.75
CA PRO A 142 4.41 2.85 12.95
C PRO A 142 2.91 2.66 13.18
N ASP A 143 2.12 3.71 13.15
CA ASP A 143 0.69 3.72 13.48
C ASP A 143 -0.09 2.63 12.77
N CYS A 144 0.16 2.43 11.47
CA CYS A 144 -0.53 1.44 10.66
C CYS A 144 -0.24 0.00 11.12
N PHE A 145 0.99 -0.31 11.47
CA PHE A 145 1.37 -1.63 11.95
C PHE A 145 0.87 -1.90 13.36
N LEU A 146 0.94 -0.89 14.23
CA LEU A 146 0.40 -0.97 15.58
C LEU A 146 -1.11 -1.20 15.57
N LEU A 147 -1.83 -0.56 14.67
CA LEU A 147 -3.27 -0.79 14.49
C LEU A 147 -3.55 -2.25 14.07
N GLY A 148 -2.78 -2.78 13.13
CA GLY A 148 -2.91 -4.17 12.69
C GLY A 148 -2.66 -5.16 13.84
N MET A 149 -1.66 -4.92 14.66
CA MET A 149 -1.37 -5.72 15.84
C MET A 149 -2.51 -5.65 16.86
N GLU A 150 -3.02 -4.47 17.13
CA GLU A 150 -4.15 -4.25 18.06
C GLU A 150 -5.40 -5.00 17.62
N ILE A 151 -5.76 -4.91 16.34
CA ILE A 151 -6.94 -5.58 15.78
C ILE A 151 -6.87 -7.10 15.98
N PHE A 152 -5.69 -7.69 15.84
CA PHE A 152 -5.50 -9.13 16.01
C PHE A 152 -5.16 -9.56 17.43
N GLY A 153 -4.99 -8.62 18.37
CA GLY A 153 -4.52 -8.93 19.70
C GLY A 153 -3.10 -9.50 19.72
N ALA A 154 -2.28 -9.11 18.74
CA ALA A 154 -0.88 -9.51 18.63
C ALA A 154 0.04 -8.47 19.26
N THR A 155 1.27 -8.91 19.59
CA THR A 155 2.33 -8.06 20.12
C THR A 155 3.44 -7.89 19.06
N PRO A 156 4.35 -6.91 19.19
CA PRO A 156 5.50 -6.80 18.29
C PRO A 156 6.34 -8.08 18.19
N GLU A 157 6.50 -8.80 19.29
CA GLU A 157 7.27 -10.04 19.33
C GLU A 157 6.63 -11.20 18.56
N ASN A 158 5.33 -11.11 18.30
CA ASN A 158 4.57 -12.12 17.57
C ASN A 158 4.08 -11.60 16.21
N SER A 159 4.64 -10.51 15.72
CA SER A 159 4.23 -9.88 14.47
C SER A 159 5.39 -9.82 13.48
N TYR A 160 5.06 -10.04 12.22
CA TYR A 160 5.99 -9.97 11.09
C TYR A 160 5.49 -8.95 10.10
N VAL A 161 6.36 -8.04 9.67
CA VAL A 161 6.05 -6.99 8.71
C VAL A 161 6.79 -7.27 7.40
N PHE A 162 6.07 -7.19 6.29
CA PHE A 162 6.61 -7.38 4.95
C PHE A 162 6.48 -6.06 4.19
N GLU A 163 7.60 -5.41 3.96
CA GLU A 163 7.75 -4.13 3.26
C GLU A 163 8.76 -4.25 2.11
N ASP A 164 8.69 -3.35 1.14
CA ASP A 164 9.65 -3.30 0.03
C ASP A 164 10.84 -2.34 0.24
#